data_e9542a6a683925085df371c0b8a210c5
#
_entry.id   e9542a6a683925085df371c0b8a210c5
#
_cell.length_a   1.000
_cell.length_b   1.000
_cell.length_c   1.000
_cell.angle_alpha   90.00
_cell.angle_beta   90.00
_cell.angle_gamma   90.00
#
_symmetry.space_group_name_H-M   'P 1'
#
loop_
_entity.id
_entity.type
_entity.pdbx_description
1 polymer ?
#
loop_
_entity_poly.entity_id
_entity_poly.type
_entity_poly.pdbx_seq_one_letter_code
_entity_poly.pdbx_strand_id
1 'polypeptide(L)'
;VILYTNGCSFTWGDELSDRSLRFAELLSNKLNYKLVDNSMCGASNERILRTTLDYLQNPNTDLENLVVVIGWSGISRKEIYNGGWGKITPTMIGTNDVATQYYTKIQSNQQDNLNFYYQTLLLQMWLEKKNVKYFMFRIDDGQTKMMLKDGSKREVTDGYDTKYISKEQAKDININTFPSYLSNGMTFREYALRKGGGLKPNRHPDEKSHKIFMEHIYENLC
;
A
#
# COMPACT_ATOMS: atom_id res chain seq x y z
N VAL A 1 -9.52 15.63 15.80
CA VAL A 1 -9.32 15.06 14.45
C VAL A 1 -8.72 13.66 14.56
N ILE A 2 -9.13 12.76 13.68
CA ILE A 2 -8.62 11.38 13.60
C ILE A 2 -7.70 11.28 12.37
N LEU A 3 -6.53 10.67 12.56
CA LEU A 3 -5.69 10.18 11.50
C LEU A 3 -5.96 8.68 11.32
N TYR A 4 -6.64 8.30 10.24
CA TYR A 4 -6.80 6.91 9.86
C TYR A 4 -5.67 6.49 8.92
N THR A 5 -5.00 5.39 9.24
CA THR A 5 -3.96 4.81 8.38
C THR A 5 -4.27 3.37 8.04
N ASN A 6 -3.97 2.96 6.81
CA ASN A 6 -4.05 1.58 6.37
C ASN A 6 -2.95 1.28 5.35
N GLY A 7 -2.52 0.02 5.30
CA GLY A 7 -1.44 -0.40 4.44
C GLY A 7 -0.88 -1.77 4.82
N CYS A 8 0.31 -2.07 4.31
CA CYS A 8 1.00 -3.32 4.60
C CYS A 8 2.11 -3.15 5.66
N SER A 9 3.12 -4.03 5.64
CA SER A 9 4.26 -4.04 6.56
C SER A 9 5.00 -2.69 6.65
N PHE A 10 5.08 -1.93 5.58
CA PHE A 10 5.70 -0.59 5.57
C PHE A 10 4.91 0.42 6.41
N THR A 11 3.58 0.41 6.32
CA THR A 11 2.73 1.26 7.15
C THR A 11 2.68 0.75 8.58
N TRP A 12 2.64 -0.58 8.76
CA TRP A 12 2.70 -1.24 10.06
C TRP A 12 3.98 -0.93 10.83
N GLY A 13 5.10 -0.66 10.16
CA GLY A 13 6.42 -0.46 10.76
C GLY A 13 7.09 -1.78 11.11
N ASP A 14 7.04 -2.76 10.19
CA ASP A 14 7.71 -4.05 10.36
C ASP A 14 9.24 -3.85 10.45
N GLU A 15 9.91 -4.68 11.25
CA GLU A 15 11.33 -4.61 11.59
C GLU A 15 11.78 -3.34 12.37
N LEU A 16 10.92 -2.38 12.68
CA LEU A 16 11.29 -1.31 13.59
C LEU A 16 11.48 -1.86 15.01
N SER A 17 12.52 -1.41 15.67
CA SER A 17 12.78 -1.76 17.08
C SER A 17 11.69 -1.23 18.02
N ASP A 18 11.13 -0.09 17.66
CA ASP A 18 10.01 0.55 18.35
C ASP A 18 9.00 1.05 17.28
N ARG A 19 7.78 0.52 17.31
CA ARG A 19 6.71 0.90 16.38
C ARG A 19 6.20 2.33 16.55
N SER A 20 6.49 2.98 17.66
CA SER A 20 6.22 4.41 17.84
C SER A 20 7.01 5.30 16.86
N LEU A 21 8.08 4.75 16.26
CA LEU A 21 8.92 5.43 15.27
C LEU A 21 8.42 5.27 13.82
N ARG A 22 7.31 4.55 13.60
CA ARG A 22 6.70 4.47 12.26
C ARG A 22 6.09 5.81 11.84
N PHE A 23 6.05 6.08 10.55
CA PHE A 23 5.55 7.36 10.04
C PHE A 23 4.13 7.69 10.53
N ALA A 24 3.25 6.71 10.69
CA ALA A 24 1.88 6.90 11.14
C ALA A 24 1.80 7.49 12.56
N GLU A 25 2.58 6.94 13.51
CA GLU A 25 2.67 7.46 14.88
C GLU A 25 3.33 8.84 14.91
N LEU A 26 4.45 9.00 14.19
CA LEU A 26 5.15 10.28 14.11
C LEU A 26 4.25 11.39 13.53
N LEU A 27 3.48 11.07 12.47
CA LEU A 27 2.54 12.00 11.86
C LEU A 27 1.38 12.35 12.79
N SER A 28 0.79 11.34 13.46
CA SER A 28 -0.26 11.52 14.46
C SER A 28 0.17 12.47 15.57
N ASN A 29 1.38 12.25 16.11
CA ASN A 29 1.96 13.09 17.15
C ASN A 29 2.22 14.53 16.65
N LYS A 30 2.79 14.67 15.44
CA LYS A 30 3.08 15.98 14.84
C LYS A 30 1.83 16.80 14.57
N LEU A 31 0.75 16.15 14.13
CA LEU A 31 -0.55 16.80 13.88
C LEU A 31 -1.40 16.97 15.15
N ASN A 32 -1.03 16.33 16.25
CA ASN A 32 -1.86 16.19 17.46
C ASN A 32 -3.24 15.55 17.14
N TYR A 33 -3.24 14.50 16.33
CA TYR A 33 -4.44 13.76 15.94
C TYR A 33 -4.47 12.39 16.62
N LYS A 34 -5.65 11.83 16.85
CA LYS A 34 -5.81 10.46 17.34
C LYS A 34 -5.56 9.47 16.19
N LEU A 35 -4.59 8.58 16.35
CA LEU A 35 -4.32 7.53 15.36
C LEU A 35 -5.34 6.39 15.44
N VAL A 36 -5.87 6.00 14.29
CA VAL A 36 -6.57 4.74 14.05
C VAL A 36 -5.84 4.00 12.94
N ASP A 37 -5.21 2.88 13.25
CA ASP A 37 -4.38 2.14 12.30
C ASP A 37 -4.93 0.74 12.01
N ASN A 38 -5.27 0.49 10.74
CA ASN A 38 -5.74 -0.80 10.22
C ASN A 38 -4.68 -1.51 9.35
N SER A 39 -3.44 -1.03 9.35
CA SER A 39 -2.36 -1.67 8.59
C SER A 39 -2.05 -3.08 9.11
N MET A 40 -1.56 -3.95 8.22
CA MET A 40 -1.22 -5.33 8.55
C MET A 40 -0.07 -5.83 7.68
N CYS A 41 0.92 -6.48 8.29
CA CYS A 41 2.01 -7.11 7.55
C CYS A 41 1.49 -8.08 6.48
N GLY A 42 1.96 -7.92 5.24
CA GLY A 42 1.55 -8.73 4.10
C GLY A 42 0.14 -8.43 3.56
N ALA A 43 -0.50 -7.33 3.97
CA ALA A 43 -1.80 -6.94 3.43
C ALA A 43 -1.76 -6.81 1.91
N SER A 44 -2.85 -7.22 1.26
CA SER A 44 -3.14 -6.98 -0.15
C SER A 44 -3.92 -5.68 -0.33
N ASN A 45 -4.01 -5.19 -1.56
CA ASN A 45 -4.77 -3.98 -1.86
C ASN A 45 -6.29 -4.21 -1.69
N GLU A 46 -6.79 -5.44 -1.93
CA GLU A 46 -8.18 -5.80 -1.64
C GLU A 46 -8.51 -5.64 -0.16
N ARG A 47 -7.63 -6.13 0.74
CA ARG A 47 -7.80 -5.95 2.18
C ARG A 47 -7.76 -4.48 2.57
N ILE A 48 -6.78 -3.73 2.05
CA ILE A 48 -6.61 -2.30 2.35
C ILE A 48 -7.89 -1.55 1.95
N LEU A 49 -8.41 -1.77 0.74
CA LEU A 49 -9.65 -1.16 0.28
C LEU A 49 -10.83 -1.55 1.15
N ARG A 50 -11.07 -2.87 1.33
CA ARG A 50 -12.22 -3.39 2.08
C ARG A 50 -12.26 -2.85 3.50
N THR A 51 -11.17 -3.00 4.26
CA THR A 51 -11.15 -2.55 5.66
C THR A 51 -11.16 -1.02 5.81
N THR A 52 -10.71 -0.28 4.81
CA THR A 52 -10.86 1.17 4.77
C THR A 52 -12.32 1.54 4.54
N LEU A 53 -13.00 0.93 3.56
CA LEU A 53 -14.42 1.19 3.32
C LEU A 53 -15.30 0.76 4.50
N ASP A 54 -15.00 -0.38 5.14
CA ASP A 54 -15.69 -0.82 6.35
C ASP A 54 -15.59 0.25 7.47
N TYR A 55 -14.42 0.83 7.68
CA TYR A 55 -14.22 1.90 8.65
C TYR A 55 -14.98 3.17 8.25
N LEU A 56 -14.84 3.61 7.00
CA LEU A 56 -15.45 4.84 6.50
C LEU A 56 -16.98 4.79 6.44
N GLN A 57 -17.57 3.61 6.26
CA GLN A 57 -19.02 3.39 6.21
C GLN A 57 -19.63 3.14 7.59
N ASN A 58 -18.82 2.99 8.63
CA ASN A 58 -19.33 2.83 9.99
C ASN A 58 -20.05 4.13 10.39
N PRO A 59 -21.33 4.05 10.83
CA PRO A 59 -22.13 5.23 11.18
C PRO A 59 -21.53 6.06 12.35
N ASN A 60 -20.65 5.46 13.14
CA ASN A 60 -19.94 6.15 14.23
C ASN A 60 -18.64 6.83 13.79
N THR A 61 -18.26 6.76 12.51
CA THR A 61 -17.07 7.42 12.00
C THR A 61 -17.37 8.88 11.69
N ASP A 62 -16.69 9.78 12.38
CA ASP A 62 -16.75 11.22 12.13
C ASP A 62 -15.91 11.58 10.90
N LEU A 63 -16.56 11.70 9.74
CA LEU A 63 -15.91 11.98 8.46
C LEU A 63 -15.44 13.45 8.36
N GLU A 64 -16.06 14.38 9.06
CA GLU A 64 -15.68 15.81 9.03
C GLU A 64 -14.35 16.05 9.73
N ASN A 65 -14.04 15.24 10.73
CA ASN A 65 -12.80 15.31 11.51
C ASN A 65 -11.85 14.15 11.18
N LEU A 66 -11.80 13.72 9.91
CA LEU A 66 -11.01 12.59 9.47
C LEU A 66 -9.98 12.98 8.41
N VAL A 67 -8.76 12.48 8.58
CA VAL A 67 -7.70 12.46 7.56
C VAL A 67 -7.31 11.01 7.30
N VAL A 68 -7.25 10.62 6.03
CA VAL A 68 -6.98 9.25 5.60
C VAL A 68 -5.62 9.15 4.92
N VAL A 69 -4.75 8.23 5.37
CA VAL A 69 -3.45 7.96 4.75
C VAL A 69 -3.37 6.48 4.37
N ILE A 70 -3.21 6.20 3.08
CA ILE A 70 -3.20 4.85 2.54
C ILE A 70 -1.86 4.52 1.89
N GLY A 71 -1.19 3.49 2.40
CA GLY A 71 -0.01 2.89 1.79
C GLY A 71 -0.37 1.66 0.96
N TRP A 72 -0.54 1.84 -0.35
CA TRP A 72 -0.85 0.74 -1.26
C TRP A 72 0.28 -0.27 -1.33
N SER A 73 -0.07 -1.53 -1.21
CA SER A 73 0.82 -2.69 -1.20
C SER A 73 1.24 -3.13 -2.62
N GLY A 74 2.12 -4.14 -2.71
CA GLY A 74 2.40 -4.80 -3.98
C GLY A 74 1.14 -5.34 -4.65
N ILE A 75 1.01 -5.09 -5.96
CA ILE A 75 -0.23 -5.37 -6.72
C ILE A 75 -0.51 -6.86 -6.88
N SER A 76 0.50 -7.72 -6.74
CA SER A 76 0.36 -9.17 -6.88
C SER A 76 -0.24 -9.85 -5.65
N ARG A 77 -0.25 -9.19 -4.49
CA ARG A 77 -0.79 -9.76 -3.24
C ARG A 77 -2.30 -9.84 -3.30
N LYS A 78 -2.85 -10.95 -2.77
CA LYS A 78 -4.31 -11.19 -2.81
C LYS A 78 -4.88 -11.48 -1.43
N GLU A 79 -6.14 -11.11 -1.24
CA GLU A 79 -6.97 -11.56 -0.14
C GLU A 79 -7.93 -12.64 -0.67
N ILE A 80 -8.05 -13.74 0.05
CA ILE A 80 -8.92 -14.88 -0.31
C ILE A 80 -9.87 -15.13 0.85
N TYR A 81 -11.14 -15.35 0.54
CA TYR A 81 -12.13 -15.78 1.51
C TYR A 81 -12.36 -17.30 1.41
N ASN A 82 -12.09 -18.00 2.50
CA ASN A 82 -12.38 -19.44 2.63
C ASN A 82 -12.82 -19.73 4.08
N GLY A 83 -14.08 -19.41 4.39
CA GLY A 83 -14.58 -19.46 5.77
C GLY A 83 -13.98 -18.38 6.69
N GLY A 84 -13.06 -17.59 6.20
CA GLY A 84 -12.37 -16.45 6.81
C GLY A 84 -11.47 -15.76 5.80
N TRP A 85 -11.11 -14.51 6.07
CA TRP A 85 -10.20 -13.77 5.22
C TRP A 85 -8.75 -14.23 5.41
N GLY A 86 -8.14 -14.75 4.35
CA GLY A 86 -6.74 -15.15 4.28
C GLY A 86 -5.97 -14.32 3.26
N LYS A 87 -4.67 -14.19 3.44
CA LYS A 87 -3.78 -13.54 2.48
C LYS A 87 -2.93 -14.56 1.73
N ILE A 88 -2.66 -14.31 0.45
CA ILE A 88 -1.61 -14.98 -0.30
C ILE A 88 -0.65 -13.94 -0.90
N THR A 89 0.62 -14.29 -0.89
CA THR A 89 1.70 -13.48 -1.46
C THR A 89 2.59 -14.37 -2.34
N PRO A 90 3.31 -13.79 -3.31
CA PRO A 90 4.21 -14.58 -4.16
C PRO A 90 5.27 -15.38 -3.37
N THR A 91 5.67 -14.89 -2.20
CA THR A 91 6.65 -15.58 -1.34
C THR A 91 6.12 -16.88 -0.73
N MET A 92 4.82 -17.14 -0.80
CA MET A 92 4.19 -18.36 -0.28
C MET A 92 4.17 -19.53 -1.30
N ILE A 93 4.67 -19.32 -2.51
CA ILE A 93 4.77 -20.37 -3.53
C ILE A 93 5.68 -21.49 -3.02
N GLY A 94 5.21 -22.72 -3.19
CA GLY A 94 5.91 -23.91 -2.74
C GLY A 94 5.71 -24.27 -1.26
N THR A 95 5.17 -23.35 -0.44
CA THR A 95 4.85 -23.58 0.97
C THR A 95 3.36 -23.52 1.28
N ASN A 96 2.56 -22.95 0.36
CA ASN A 96 1.11 -22.88 0.45
C ASN A 96 0.50 -23.28 -0.89
N ASP A 97 -0.34 -24.32 -0.90
CA ASP A 97 -0.89 -24.89 -2.15
C ASP A 97 -1.81 -23.91 -2.89
N VAL A 98 -2.63 -23.14 -2.18
CA VAL A 98 -3.52 -22.14 -2.78
C VAL A 98 -2.69 -21.05 -3.45
N ALA A 99 -1.69 -20.51 -2.76
CA ALA A 99 -0.78 -19.51 -3.32
C ALA A 99 -0.03 -20.08 -4.54
N THR A 100 0.46 -21.33 -4.43
CA THR A 100 1.16 -21.99 -5.53
C THR A 100 0.28 -22.13 -6.76
N GLN A 101 -0.96 -22.61 -6.61
CA GLN A 101 -1.89 -22.74 -7.73
C GLN A 101 -2.27 -21.37 -8.31
N TYR A 102 -2.56 -20.40 -7.46
CA TYR A 102 -2.91 -19.05 -7.92
C TYR A 102 -1.78 -18.44 -8.76
N TYR A 103 -0.58 -18.34 -8.21
CA TYR A 103 0.54 -17.68 -8.88
C TYR A 103 1.09 -18.43 -10.09
N THR A 104 0.91 -19.75 -10.16
CA THR A 104 1.39 -20.55 -11.31
C THR A 104 0.37 -20.67 -12.44
N LYS A 105 -0.93 -20.60 -12.15
CA LYS A 105 -1.99 -20.94 -13.12
C LYS A 105 -2.96 -19.79 -13.40
N ILE A 106 -3.16 -18.86 -12.45
CA ILE A 106 -4.26 -17.88 -12.53
C ILE A 106 -3.73 -16.45 -12.64
N GLN A 107 -2.69 -16.10 -11.88
CA GLN A 107 -2.20 -14.74 -11.77
C GLN A 107 -1.80 -14.15 -13.12
N SER A 108 -2.21 -12.90 -13.35
CA SER A 108 -1.91 -12.10 -14.53
C SER A 108 -1.47 -10.70 -14.11
N ASN A 109 -0.29 -10.26 -14.56
CA ASN A 109 0.21 -8.91 -14.30
C ASN A 109 -0.74 -7.84 -14.87
N GLN A 110 -1.39 -8.10 -16.01
CA GLN A 110 -2.39 -7.19 -16.56
C GLN A 110 -3.59 -7.05 -15.62
N GLN A 111 -4.14 -8.17 -15.15
CA GLN A 111 -5.29 -8.15 -14.24
C GLN A 111 -4.95 -7.48 -12.91
N ASP A 112 -3.76 -7.72 -12.38
CA ASP A 112 -3.31 -7.12 -11.13
C ASP A 112 -3.17 -5.58 -11.25
N ASN A 113 -2.64 -5.10 -12.38
CA ASN A 113 -2.57 -3.66 -12.67
C ASN A 113 -3.95 -3.02 -12.80
N LEU A 114 -4.87 -3.65 -13.55
CA LEU A 114 -6.25 -3.15 -13.70
C LEU A 114 -6.99 -3.15 -12.36
N ASN A 115 -6.86 -4.20 -11.56
CA ASN A 115 -7.45 -4.26 -10.24
C ASN A 115 -6.93 -3.14 -9.33
N PHE A 116 -5.62 -2.90 -9.33
CA PHE A 116 -5.02 -1.81 -8.56
C PHE A 116 -5.55 -0.45 -8.99
N TYR A 117 -5.65 -0.21 -10.31
CA TYR A 117 -6.23 1.01 -10.86
C TYR A 117 -7.65 1.22 -10.34
N TYR A 118 -8.54 0.23 -10.50
CA TYR A 118 -9.92 0.36 -10.08
C TYR A 118 -10.07 0.51 -8.55
N GLN A 119 -9.29 -0.21 -7.77
CA GLN A 119 -9.30 -0.10 -6.31
C GLN A 119 -8.92 1.30 -5.84
N THR A 120 -7.87 1.86 -6.43
CA THR A 120 -7.41 3.21 -6.12
C THR A 120 -8.44 4.26 -6.53
N LEU A 121 -8.97 4.16 -7.75
CA LEU A 121 -10.00 5.08 -8.27
C LEU A 121 -11.28 5.05 -7.43
N LEU A 122 -11.77 3.86 -7.07
CA LEU A 122 -12.96 3.70 -6.25
C LEU A 122 -12.81 4.35 -4.87
N LEU A 123 -11.68 4.13 -4.20
CA LEU A 123 -11.42 4.74 -2.91
C LEU A 123 -11.31 6.26 -3.03
N GLN A 124 -10.58 6.74 -4.03
CA GLN A 124 -10.43 8.17 -4.32
C GLN A 124 -11.79 8.84 -4.53
N MET A 125 -12.60 8.32 -5.44
CA MET A 125 -13.93 8.86 -5.74
C MET A 125 -14.83 8.90 -4.50
N TRP A 126 -14.74 7.87 -3.65
CA TRP A 126 -15.50 7.82 -2.40
C TRP A 126 -15.05 8.91 -1.43
N LEU A 127 -13.74 9.06 -1.22
CA LEU A 127 -13.17 10.08 -0.31
C LEU A 127 -13.50 11.51 -0.80
N GLU A 128 -13.34 11.76 -2.09
CA GLU A 128 -13.67 13.06 -2.72
C GLU A 128 -15.17 13.37 -2.61
N LYS A 129 -16.04 12.41 -2.90
CA LYS A 129 -17.49 12.57 -2.75
C LYS A 129 -17.91 12.91 -1.32
N LYS A 130 -17.16 12.42 -0.32
CA LYS A 130 -17.41 12.66 1.10
C LYS A 130 -16.62 13.86 1.65
N ASN A 131 -15.85 14.54 0.80
CA ASN A 131 -14.98 15.66 1.19
C ASN A 131 -14.01 15.30 2.32
N VAL A 132 -13.53 14.05 2.34
CA VAL A 132 -12.54 13.56 3.30
C VAL A 132 -11.14 13.86 2.79
N LYS A 133 -10.32 14.50 3.60
CA LYS A 133 -8.91 14.77 3.28
C LYS A 133 -8.11 13.48 3.25
N TYR A 134 -7.30 13.27 2.22
CA TYR A 134 -6.55 12.01 2.08
C TYR A 134 -5.17 12.20 1.47
N PHE A 135 -4.31 11.21 1.72
CA PHE A 135 -3.01 11.03 1.08
C PHE A 135 -2.81 9.55 0.77
N MET A 136 -2.60 9.21 -0.50
CA MET A 136 -2.36 7.83 -0.94
C MET A 136 -0.99 7.71 -1.59
N PHE A 137 -0.30 6.59 -1.34
CA PHE A 137 1.04 6.35 -1.87
C PHE A 137 1.27 4.86 -2.13
N ARG A 138 2.27 4.55 -2.94
CA ARG A 138 2.78 3.18 -3.14
C ARG A 138 4.00 2.95 -2.27
N ILE A 139 4.12 1.73 -1.75
CA ILE A 139 5.20 1.40 -0.83
C ILE A 139 6.49 0.99 -1.54
N ASP A 140 6.38 0.20 -2.61
CA ASP A 140 7.49 -0.41 -3.34
C ASP A 140 7.05 -0.85 -4.73
N ASP A 141 7.99 -0.88 -5.68
CA ASP A 141 7.84 -1.42 -7.04
C ASP A 141 8.69 -2.69 -7.24
N GLY A 142 8.75 -3.53 -6.21
CA GLY A 142 9.54 -4.75 -6.22
C GLY A 142 9.10 -5.76 -7.27
N GLN A 143 10.07 -6.52 -7.76
CA GLN A 143 9.85 -7.72 -8.58
C GLN A 143 10.22 -8.94 -7.76
N THR A 144 9.32 -9.90 -7.68
CA THR A 144 9.60 -11.20 -7.03
C THR A 144 9.91 -12.21 -8.11
N LYS A 145 11.18 -12.61 -8.20
CA LYS A 145 11.62 -13.72 -9.07
C LYS A 145 11.52 -15.02 -8.27
N MET A 146 10.81 -15.98 -8.82
CA MET A 146 10.59 -17.24 -8.16
C MET A 146 11.08 -18.41 -9.02
N MET A 147 11.64 -19.41 -8.39
CA MET A 147 11.94 -20.70 -9.00
C MET A 147 10.81 -21.67 -8.66
N LEU A 148 10.13 -22.20 -9.67
CA LEU A 148 9.10 -23.20 -9.49
C LEU A 148 9.74 -24.57 -9.22
N LYS A 149 8.97 -25.54 -8.70
CA LYS A 149 9.45 -26.89 -8.40
C LYS A 149 10.00 -27.64 -9.61
N ASP A 150 9.57 -27.29 -10.81
CA ASP A 150 10.07 -27.81 -12.10
C ASP A 150 11.35 -27.14 -12.59
N GLY A 151 11.94 -26.25 -11.80
CA GLY A 151 13.14 -25.49 -12.16
C GLY A 151 12.89 -24.28 -13.07
N SER A 152 11.66 -24.05 -13.52
CA SER A 152 11.31 -22.86 -14.30
C SER A 152 11.31 -21.62 -13.41
N LYS A 153 11.64 -20.47 -14.02
CA LYS A 153 11.60 -19.16 -13.33
C LYS A 153 10.30 -18.44 -13.69
N ARG A 154 9.59 -17.97 -12.68
CA ARG A 154 8.47 -17.06 -12.88
C ARG A 154 8.78 -15.71 -12.22
N GLU A 155 8.49 -14.65 -12.94
CA GLU A 155 8.59 -13.29 -12.45
C GLU A 155 7.17 -12.77 -12.17
N VAL A 156 6.91 -12.42 -10.91
CA VAL A 156 5.69 -11.75 -10.49
C VAL A 156 6.07 -10.31 -10.15
N THR A 157 5.47 -9.37 -10.87
CA THR A 157 5.71 -7.95 -10.67
C THR A 157 4.80 -7.44 -9.57
N ASP A 158 5.38 -6.93 -8.49
CA ASP A 158 4.67 -6.19 -7.45
C ASP A 158 4.52 -4.71 -7.79
N GLY A 159 5.25 -4.24 -8.80
CA GLY A 159 5.20 -2.88 -9.30
C GLY A 159 4.10 -2.67 -10.33
N TYR A 160 3.61 -1.44 -10.37
CA TYR A 160 2.66 -0.99 -11.36
C TYR A 160 3.33 -0.79 -12.73
N ASP A 161 2.71 -1.32 -13.78
CA ASP A 161 3.20 -1.21 -15.15
C ASP A 161 2.22 -0.41 -16.02
N THR A 162 2.64 0.77 -16.44
CA THR A 162 1.84 1.72 -17.22
C THR A 162 1.42 1.20 -18.60
N LYS A 163 2.03 0.13 -19.10
CA LYS A 163 1.63 -0.46 -20.39
C LYS A 163 0.23 -1.07 -20.38
N TYR A 164 -0.31 -1.38 -19.17
CA TYR A 164 -1.64 -1.96 -19.01
C TYR A 164 -2.75 -0.94 -18.75
N ILE A 165 -2.40 0.34 -18.57
CA ILE A 165 -3.33 1.42 -18.25
C ILE A 165 -3.01 2.60 -19.17
N SER A 166 -4.03 3.16 -19.81
CA SER A 166 -3.84 4.30 -20.71
C SER A 166 -3.34 5.54 -19.93
N LYS A 167 -2.71 6.46 -20.65
CA LYS A 167 -2.26 7.74 -20.05
C LYS A 167 -3.44 8.56 -19.55
N GLU A 168 -4.59 8.46 -20.21
CA GLU A 168 -5.83 9.13 -19.81
C GLU A 168 -6.35 8.55 -18.50
N GLN A 169 -6.46 7.23 -18.40
CA GLN A 169 -6.85 6.56 -17.15
C GLN A 169 -5.94 6.88 -15.98
N ALA A 170 -4.64 6.96 -16.24
CA ALA A 170 -3.68 7.27 -15.18
C ALA A 170 -3.78 8.73 -14.68
N LYS A 171 -4.32 9.67 -15.47
CA LYS A 171 -4.59 11.04 -15.03
C LYS A 171 -5.75 11.14 -14.04
N ASP A 172 -6.66 10.19 -14.07
CA ASP A 172 -7.83 10.17 -13.19
C ASP A 172 -7.48 9.77 -11.75
N ILE A 173 -6.27 9.25 -11.53
CA ILE A 173 -5.83 8.80 -10.21
C ILE A 173 -4.95 9.86 -9.56
N ASN A 174 -5.42 10.37 -8.42
CA ASN A 174 -4.63 11.22 -7.56
C ASN A 174 -3.94 10.40 -6.46
N ILE A 175 -2.81 9.78 -6.81
CA ILE A 175 -1.91 9.25 -5.80
C ILE A 175 -0.95 10.37 -5.43
N ASN A 176 -1.22 11.04 -4.32
CA ASN A 176 -0.54 12.26 -3.85
C ASN A 176 0.93 12.09 -3.49
N THR A 177 1.59 11.06 -3.94
CA THR A 177 2.92 10.82 -3.45
C THR A 177 4.02 11.40 -4.29
N PHE A 178 3.77 11.66 -5.54
CA PHE A 178 4.88 12.07 -6.38
C PHE A 178 4.35 12.57 -7.71
N PRO A 179 4.91 13.66 -8.22
CA PRO A 179 4.44 14.23 -9.47
C PRO A 179 4.48 13.15 -10.54
N SER A 180 3.34 12.90 -11.07
CA SER A 180 2.99 11.99 -12.14
C SER A 180 3.20 10.50 -11.86
N TYR A 181 2.11 9.85 -11.70
CA TYR A 181 1.91 8.42 -11.86
C TYR A 181 2.51 7.86 -13.17
N LEU A 182 2.75 8.71 -14.12
CA LEU A 182 3.22 8.40 -15.47
C LEU A 182 4.71 8.69 -15.70
N SER A 183 5.34 9.46 -14.83
CA SER A 183 6.75 9.82 -14.96
C SER A 183 7.49 9.51 -13.66
N ASN A 184 7.97 8.29 -13.51
CA ASN A 184 8.93 7.89 -12.47
C ASN A 184 8.55 8.30 -11.03
N GLY A 185 7.25 8.27 -10.68
CA GLY A 185 6.81 8.52 -9.32
C GLY A 185 7.52 7.60 -8.32
N MET A 186 8.16 8.20 -7.31
CA MET A 186 8.90 7.43 -6.31
C MET A 186 7.93 6.76 -5.34
N THR A 187 8.20 5.51 -5.01
CA THR A 187 7.55 4.82 -3.90
C THR A 187 8.09 5.33 -2.57
N PHE A 188 7.45 4.96 -1.46
CA PHE A 188 7.97 5.28 -0.12
C PHE A 188 9.45 4.87 0.02
N ARG A 189 9.78 3.64 -0.38
CA ARG A 189 11.17 3.14 -0.32
C ARG A 189 12.13 4.03 -1.10
N GLU A 190 11.83 4.31 -2.36
CA GLU A 190 12.72 5.09 -3.22
C GLU A 190 12.90 6.51 -2.72
N TYR A 191 11.81 7.15 -2.28
CA TYR A 191 11.87 8.50 -1.72
C TYR A 191 12.76 8.55 -0.47
N ALA A 192 12.52 7.64 0.46
CA ALA A 192 13.29 7.58 1.70
C ALA A 192 14.78 7.37 1.42
N LEU A 193 15.13 6.42 0.54
CA LEU A 193 16.53 6.16 0.16
C LEU A 193 17.20 7.37 -0.51
N ARG A 194 16.50 8.04 -1.44
CA ARG A 194 17.03 9.25 -2.10
C ARG A 194 17.27 10.40 -1.11
N LYS A 195 16.53 10.46 -0.03
CA LYS A 195 16.68 11.46 1.05
C LYS A 195 17.63 11.01 2.16
N GLY A 196 18.35 9.91 1.97
CA GLY A 196 19.36 9.41 2.89
C GLY A 196 18.83 8.56 4.05
N GLY A 197 17.62 8.01 3.91
CA GLY A 197 17.10 6.93 4.74
C GLY A 197 17.82 5.61 4.47
N GLY A 198 17.48 4.57 5.23
CA GLY A 198 18.05 3.24 5.11
C GLY A 198 16.98 2.14 5.10
N LEU A 199 17.43 0.91 4.97
CA LEU A 199 16.58 -0.28 5.00
C LEU A 199 17.07 -1.25 6.08
N LYS A 200 16.12 -1.94 6.69
CA LYS A 200 16.33 -3.10 7.57
C LYS A 200 16.71 -4.35 6.75
N PRO A 201 17.17 -5.45 7.38
CA PRO A 201 17.62 -6.65 6.68
C PRO A 201 16.62 -7.23 5.66
N ASN A 202 15.33 -7.27 5.97
CA ASN A 202 14.29 -7.74 5.05
C ASN A 202 13.72 -6.61 4.16
N ARG A 203 14.50 -5.52 3.99
CA ARG A 203 14.22 -4.41 3.08
C ARG A 203 13.04 -3.51 3.46
N HIS A 204 12.55 -3.59 4.71
CA HIS A 204 11.64 -2.57 5.22
C HIS A 204 12.37 -1.25 5.50
N PRO A 205 11.70 -0.10 5.40
CA PRO A 205 12.29 1.18 5.77
C PRO A 205 12.73 1.20 7.25
N ASP A 206 13.89 1.78 7.51
CA ASP A 206 14.38 2.01 8.87
C ASP A 206 13.69 3.23 9.54
N GLU A 207 14.03 3.49 10.78
CA GLU A 207 13.47 4.59 11.57
C GLU A 207 13.69 5.96 10.92
N LYS A 208 14.87 6.16 10.31
CA LYS A 208 15.19 7.40 9.60
C LYS A 208 14.32 7.56 8.35
N SER A 209 14.10 6.48 7.61
CA SER A 209 13.21 6.45 6.45
C SER A 209 11.77 6.80 6.80
N HIS A 210 11.27 6.25 7.91
CA HIS A 210 9.93 6.58 8.42
C HIS A 210 9.80 8.05 8.80
N LYS A 211 10.80 8.63 9.44
CA LYS A 211 10.81 10.06 9.79
C LYS A 211 10.82 10.95 8.54
N ILE A 212 11.69 10.65 7.56
CA ILE A 212 11.77 11.38 6.29
C ILE A 212 10.42 11.35 5.56
N PHE A 213 9.78 10.17 5.53
CA PHE A 213 8.52 10.00 4.82
C PHE A 213 7.35 10.68 5.56
N MET A 214 7.36 10.66 6.87
CA MET A 214 6.38 11.41 7.69
C MET A 214 6.42 12.90 7.37
N GLU A 215 7.62 13.52 7.29
CA GLU A 215 7.75 14.93 6.93
C GLU A 215 7.16 15.20 5.54
N HIS A 216 7.43 14.31 4.57
CA HIS A 216 6.85 14.43 3.24
C HIS A 216 5.31 14.39 3.25
N ILE A 217 4.70 13.44 4.00
CA ILE A 217 3.24 13.39 4.12
C ILE A 217 2.71 14.67 4.78
N TYR A 218 3.37 15.13 5.84
CA TYR A 218 2.98 16.34 6.55
C TYR A 218 2.94 17.56 5.63
N GLU A 219 4.00 17.79 4.84
CA GLU A 219 4.11 18.90 3.87
C GLU A 219 3.02 18.87 2.78
N ASN A 220 2.49 17.70 2.45
CA ASN A 220 1.44 17.53 1.44
C ASN A 220 0.01 17.52 2.03
N LEU A 221 -0.11 17.34 3.34
CA LEU A 221 -1.39 17.39 4.03
C LEU A 221 -1.68 18.78 4.65
N CYS A 222 -0.70 19.59 4.92
CA CYS A 222 -0.84 20.89 5.55
C CYS A 222 -0.52 22.01 4.59
#